data_19494dac04cde2ba49c7461900c52aab
#
_entry.id   19494dac04cde2ba49c7461900c52aab
#
_cell.length_a   1.000
_cell.length_b   1.000
_cell.length_c   1.000
_cell.angle_alpha   90.00
_cell.angle_beta   90.00
_cell.angle_gamma   90.00
#
_symmetry.space_group_name_H-M   'P 1'
#
loop_
_entity.id
_entity.type
_entity.pdbx_description
1 polymer ?
#
loop_
_entity_poly.entity_id
_entity_poly.type
_entity_poly.pdbx_seq_one_letter_code
_entity_poly.pdbx_strand_id
1 'polypeptide(L)'
;YELFLRKEKIKSALRNAVANGFEGFDVYYQPIMDCDSGHMIGAEALMRFSMYQDKKKEPVSPVEFIPLLEETGLIIPAGRYVLNKAVSMCHEMRQYIPKFKINVNISYIQMVKSDIWKDILSSIKQYDLPPECLCAELTESGYTDMTPYFYKLRKKFEEKNLQFVLDDFGTG
;
A
#
# COMPACT_ATOMS: atom_id res chain seq x y z
N TYR A 1 20.53 -20.87 9.80
CA TYR A 1 21.45 -20.44 8.75
C TYR A 1 20.73 -20.21 7.42
N GLU A 2 19.94 -21.16 6.94
CA GLU A 2 19.18 -21.05 5.68
C GLU A 2 18.19 -19.88 5.67
N LEU A 3 17.45 -19.69 6.77
CA LEU A 3 16.51 -18.58 6.91
C LEU A 3 17.20 -17.21 6.83
N PHE A 4 18.38 -17.10 7.42
CA PHE A 4 19.18 -15.88 7.34
C PHE A 4 19.64 -15.59 5.91
N LEU A 5 20.17 -16.61 5.22
CA LEU A 5 20.58 -16.47 3.82
C LEU A 5 19.41 -16.07 2.89
N ARG A 6 18.21 -16.66 3.12
CA ARG A 6 17.01 -16.29 2.38
C ARG A 6 16.62 -14.84 2.60
N LYS A 7 16.63 -14.34 3.85
CA LYS A 7 16.36 -12.94 4.17
C LYS A 7 17.32 -11.98 3.47
N GLU A 8 18.62 -12.25 3.53
CA GLU A 8 19.64 -11.41 2.88
C GLU A 8 19.47 -11.40 1.34
N LYS A 9 19.12 -12.55 0.76
CA LYS A 9 18.82 -12.66 -0.66
C LYS A 9 17.61 -11.81 -1.06
N ILE A 10 16.51 -11.87 -0.29
CA ILE A 10 15.32 -11.05 -0.54
C ILE A 10 15.65 -9.56 -0.38
N LYS A 11 16.38 -9.16 0.68
CA LYS A 11 16.81 -7.76 0.87
C LYS A 11 17.61 -7.24 -0.31
N SER A 12 18.55 -8.03 -0.83
CA SER A 12 19.34 -7.67 -2.01
C SER A 12 18.46 -7.50 -3.25
N ALA A 13 17.52 -8.43 -3.47
CA ALA A 13 16.58 -8.38 -4.58
C ALA A 13 15.67 -7.14 -4.49
N LEU A 14 15.16 -6.80 -3.30
CA LEU A 14 14.33 -5.61 -3.07
C LEU A 14 15.10 -4.31 -3.35
N ARG A 15 16.35 -4.18 -2.90
CA ARG A 15 17.19 -3.02 -3.20
C ARG A 15 17.39 -2.84 -4.71
N ASN A 16 17.73 -3.94 -5.38
CA ASN A 16 17.91 -3.93 -6.84
C ASN A 16 16.63 -3.56 -7.57
N ALA A 17 15.50 -4.13 -7.18
CA ALA A 17 14.19 -3.84 -7.77
C ALA A 17 13.82 -2.37 -7.65
N VAL A 18 13.96 -1.77 -6.47
CA VAL A 18 13.66 -0.34 -6.24
C VAL A 18 14.60 0.55 -7.04
N ALA A 19 15.90 0.19 -7.13
CA ALA A 19 16.89 0.95 -7.91
C ALA A 19 16.66 0.86 -9.43
N ASN A 20 16.04 -0.22 -9.91
CA ASN A 20 15.79 -0.49 -11.34
C ASN A 20 14.32 -0.32 -11.73
N GLY A 21 13.65 0.71 -11.20
CA GLY A 21 12.28 1.07 -11.62
C GLY A 21 11.21 0.09 -11.16
N PHE A 22 11.42 -0.55 -10.00
CA PHE A 22 10.49 -1.51 -9.36
C PHE A 22 10.31 -2.81 -10.14
N GLU A 23 11.35 -3.26 -10.86
CA GLU A 23 11.31 -4.56 -11.52
C GLU A 23 11.03 -5.69 -10.52
N GLY A 24 10.04 -6.53 -10.83
CA GLY A 24 9.58 -7.59 -9.94
C GLY A 24 8.46 -7.18 -8.98
N PHE A 25 8.22 -5.88 -8.77
CA PHE A 25 7.02 -5.42 -8.06
C PHE A 25 5.80 -5.44 -8.98
N ASP A 26 4.66 -5.76 -8.38
CA ASP A 26 3.35 -5.73 -9.02
C ASP A 26 2.28 -5.32 -8.01
N VAL A 27 1.10 -4.95 -8.49
CA VAL A 27 -0.06 -4.63 -7.64
C VAL A 27 -1.23 -5.49 -8.09
N TYR A 28 -1.71 -6.34 -7.18
CA TYR A 28 -2.94 -7.10 -7.39
C TYR A 28 -4.11 -6.35 -6.76
N TYR A 29 -5.29 -6.53 -7.34
CA TYR A 29 -6.48 -5.83 -6.90
C TYR A 29 -7.53 -6.84 -6.48
N GLN A 30 -7.84 -6.85 -5.18
CA GLN A 30 -8.90 -7.69 -4.64
C GLN A 30 -10.22 -6.93 -4.67
N PRO A 31 -11.24 -7.41 -5.39
CA PRO A 31 -12.50 -6.70 -5.52
C PRO A 31 -13.24 -6.63 -4.18
N ILE A 32 -13.85 -5.48 -3.92
CA ILE A 32 -14.78 -5.24 -2.81
C ILE A 32 -16.19 -5.20 -3.39
N MET A 33 -17.04 -6.09 -2.86
CA MET A 33 -18.41 -6.27 -3.32
C MET A 33 -19.39 -5.67 -2.32
N ASP A 34 -20.41 -5.02 -2.81
CA ASP A 34 -21.56 -4.63 -1.99
C ASP A 34 -22.42 -5.86 -1.68
N CYS A 35 -22.69 -6.10 -0.40
CA CYS A 35 -23.36 -7.32 0.06
C CYS A 35 -24.83 -7.39 -0.36
N ASP A 36 -25.48 -6.25 -0.54
CA ASP A 36 -26.91 -6.20 -0.84
C ASP A 36 -27.17 -6.34 -2.35
N SER A 37 -26.38 -5.65 -3.15
CA SER A 37 -26.54 -5.64 -4.61
C SER A 37 -25.69 -6.67 -5.34
N GLY A 38 -24.62 -7.19 -4.69
CA GLY A 38 -23.64 -8.06 -5.33
C GLY A 38 -22.77 -7.38 -6.39
N HIS A 39 -22.81 -6.03 -6.49
CA HIS A 39 -21.98 -5.29 -7.43
C HIS A 39 -20.62 -4.92 -6.83
N MET A 40 -19.61 -4.86 -7.69
CA MET A 40 -18.30 -4.36 -7.30
C MET A 40 -18.37 -2.86 -7.04
N ILE A 41 -17.90 -2.43 -5.86
CA ILE A 41 -17.90 -1.04 -5.41
C ILE A 41 -16.48 -0.48 -5.23
N GLY A 42 -15.47 -1.33 -5.26
CA GLY A 42 -14.09 -0.95 -5.06
C GLY A 42 -13.13 -2.12 -5.18
N ALA A 43 -11.88 -1.86 -4.83
CA ALA A 43 -10.86 -2.90 -4.69
C ALA A 43 -9.83 -2.50 -3.65
N GLU A 44 -9.16 -3.49 -3.07
CA GLU A 44 -7.95 -3.32 -2.27
C GLU A 44 -6.71 -3.55 -3.14
N ALA A 45 -5.77 -2.61 -3.09
CA ALA A 45 -4.50 -2.70 -3.79
C ALA A 45 -3.46 -3.44 -2.93
N LEU A 46 -3.03 -4.59 -3.40
CA LEU A 46 -2.17 -5.51 -2.67
C LEU A 46 -0.80 -5.60 -3.35
N MET A 47 0.24 -5.13 -2.67
CA MET A 47 1.62 -5.22 -3.14
C MET A 47 2.03 -6.67 -3.34
N ARG A 48 2.68 -6.95 -4.46
CA ARG A 48 3.27 -8.24 -4.78
C ARG A 48 4.72 -8.04 -5.19
N PHE A 49 5.54 -9.02 -4.89
CA PHE A 49 6.94 -9.01 -5.27
C PHE A 49 7.39 -10.40 -5.73
N SER A 50 8.20 -10.41 -6.78
CA SER A 50 8.87 -11.62 -7.25
C SER A 50 10.34 -11.29 -7.50
N MET A 51 11.22 -12.14 -7.03
CA MET A 51 12.63 -12.07 -7.39
C MET A 51 12.92 -12.95 -8.59
N TYR A 52 14.00 -12.65 -9.30
CA TYR A 52 14.49 -13.49 -10.38
C TYR A 52 15.66 -14.33 -9.88
N GLN A 53 15.54 -15.64 -10.05
CA GLN A 53 16.62 -16.60 -9.79
C GLN A 53 16.80 -17.47 -11.02
N ASP A 54 18.01 -17.54 -11.55
CA ASP A 54 18.35 -18.34 -12.73
C ASP A 54 17.36 -18.12 -13.91
N LYS A 55 17.00 -16.85 -14.15
CA LYS A 55 16.01 -16.39 -15.14
C LYS A 55 14.58 -16.86 -14.86
N LYS A 56 14.30 -17.47 -13.71
CA LYS A 56 12.94 -17.85 -13.29
C LYS A 56 12.40 -16.81 -12.32
N LYS A 57 11.14 -16.46 -12.52
CA LYS A 57 10.39 -15.57 -11.62
C LYS A 57 9.92 -16.39 -10.42
N GLU A 58 10.39 -16.03 -9.22
CA GLU A 58 10.03 -16.65 -7.94
C GLU A 58 9.19 -15.66 -7.13
N PRO A 59 7.89 -15.90 -6.89
CA PRO A 59 7.09 -15.05 -6.04
C PRO A 59 7.55 -15.14 -4.60
N VAL A 60 7.63 -13.99 -3.93
CA VAL A 60 7.95 -13.89 -2.50
C VAL A 60 6.68 -13.52 -1.73
N SER A 61 6.42 -14.22 -0.63
CA SER A 61 5.24 -13.96 0.20
C SER A 61 5.28 -12.55 0.80
N PRO A 62 4.15 -11.81 0.85
CA PRO A 62 4.05 -10.54 1.56
C PRO A 62 4.57 -10.60 3.01
N VAL A 63 4.29 -11.68 3.72
CA VAL A 63 4.78 -11.92 5.10
C VAL A 63 6.31 -11.97 5.18
N GLU A 64 7.00 -12.34 4.09
CA GLU A 64 8.46 -12.36 4.03
C GLU A 64 9.03 -11.00 3.62
N PHE A 65 8.50 -10.36 2.58
CA PHE A 65 9.15 -9.18 2.00
C PHE A 65 8.70 -7.84 2.60
N ILE A 66 7.45 -7.70 3.07
CA ILE A 66 6.97 -6.43 3.65
C ILE A 66 7.77 -6.04 4.90
N PRO A 67 8.01 -6.94 5.89
CA PRO A 67 8.85 -6.60 7.03
C PRO A 67 10.28 -6.20 6.63
N LEU A 68 10.83 -6.77 5.55
CA LEU A 68 12.16 -6.42 5.06
C LEU A 68 12.18 -5.05 4.35
N LEU A 69 11.11 -4.67 3.66
CA LEU A 69 10.92 -3.32 3.14
C LEU A 69 10.85 -2.29 4.28
N GLU A 70 10.16 -2.61 5.37
CA GLU A 70 10.07 -1.76 6.56
C GLU A 70 11.41 -1.62 7.27
N GLU A 71 12.09 -2.72 7.54
CA GLU A 71 13.42 -2.76 8.15
C GLU A 71 14.45 -1.93 7.38
N THR A 72 14.40 -1.99 6.06
CA THR A 72 15.35 -1.28 5.18
C THR A 72 14.90 0.14 4.81
N GLY A 73 13.69 0.56 5.16
CA GLY A 73 13.10 1.83 4.75
C GLY A 73 12.65 1.86 3.28
N LEU A 74 12.82 0.79 2.52
CA LEU A 74 12.40 0.68 1.13
C LEU A 74 10.87 0.65 0.99
N ILE A 75 10.14 0.44 2.08
CA ILE A 75 8.68 0.53 2.10
C ILE A 75 8.19 1.92 1.66
N ILE A 76 8.98 2.98 1.86
CA ILE A 76 8.60 4.34 1.46
C ILE A 76 8.52 4.45 -0.07
N PRO A 77 9.59 4.21 -0.85
CA PRO A 77 9.51 4.26 -2.30
C PRO A 77 8.59 3.18 -2.89
N ALA A 78 8.57 1.96 -2.32
CA ALA A 78 7.67 0.90 -2.76
C ALA A 78 6.19 1.26 -2.53
N GLY A 79 5.87 1.85 -1.39
CA GLY A 79 4.51 2.30 -1.09
C GLY A 79 4.04 3.43 -2.01
N ARG A 80 4.92 4.38 -2.38
CA ARG A 80 4.62 5.38 -3.41
C ARG A 80 4.31 4.75 -4.77
N TYR A 81 5.08 3.75 -5.16
CA TYR A 81 4.83 3.00 -6.38
C TYR A 81 3.44 2.35 -6.36
N VAL A 82 3.09 1.66 -5.27
CA VAL A 82 1.76 1.03 -5.10
C VAL A 82 0.65 2.07 -5.10
N LEU A 83 0.82 3.17 -4.36
CA LEU A 83 -0.15 4.26 -4.30
C LEU A 83 -0.45 4.83 -5.70
N ASN A 84 0.59 5.11 -6.48
CA ASN A 84 0.43 5.62 -7.84
C ASN A 84 -0.29 4.61 -8.76
N LYS A 85 0.03 3.33 -8.67
CA LYS A 85 -0.65 2.26 -9.41
C LYS A 85 -2.12 2.14 -9.00
N ALA A 86 -2.40 2.18 -7.70
CA ALA A 86 -3.75 2.09 -7.15
C ALA A 86 -4.63 3.27 -7.60
N VAL A 87 -4.11 4.49 -7.52
CA VAL A 87 -4.83 5.70 -7.93
C VAL A 87 -5.06 5.72 -9.45
N SER A 88 -4.08 5.30 -10.25
CA SER A 88 -4.23 5.13 -11.70
C SER A 88 -5.36 4.16 -12.04
N MET A 89 -5.37 2.99 -11.39
CA MET A 89 -6.42 1.98 -11.59
C MET A 89 -7.80 2.49 -11.13
N CYS A 90 -7.85 3.20 -10.01
CA CYS A 90 -9.09 3.83 -9.55
C CYS A 90 -9.63 4.82 -10.58
N HIS A 91 -8.77 5.64 -11.19
CA HIS A 91 -9.15 6.55 -12.25
C HIS A 91 -9.77 5.82 -13.45
N GLU A 92 -9.15 4.73 -13.91
CA GLU A 92 -9.66 3.90 -15.00
C GLU A 92 -11.00 3.27 -14.66
N MET A 93 -11.13 2.67 -13.47
CA MET A 93 -12.36 2.00 -13.03
C MET A 93 -13.53 2.96 -12.86
N ARG A 94 -13.30 4.21 -12.47
CA ARG A 94 -14.34 5.22 -12.30
C ARG A 94 -14.99 5.64 -13.63
N GLN A 95 -14.40 5.31 -14.77
CA GLN A 95 -15.05 5.47 -16.08
C GLN A 95 -16.23 4.51 -16.25
N TYR A 96 -16.22 3.37 -15.56
CA TYR A 96 -17.25 2.32 -15.62
C TYR A 96 -18.11 2.30 -14.36
N ILE A 97 -17.52 2.57 -13.20
CA ILE A 97 -18.14 2.57 -11.88
C ILE A 97 -17.88 3.94 -11.23
N PRO A 98 -18.75 4.95 -11.42
CA PRO A 98 -18.48 6.35 -11.00
C PRO A 98 -18.13 6.54 -9.52
N LYS A 99 -18.62 5.65 -8.64
CA LYS A 99 -18.36 5.68 -7.20
C LYS A 99 -17.30 4.67 -6.74
N PHE A 100 -16.52 4.11 -7.67
CA PHE A 100 -15.47 3.15 -7.34
C PHE A 100 -14.47 3.74 -6.34
N LYS A 101 -14.09 2.92 -5.35
CA LYS A 101 -13.11 3.26 -4.31
C LYS A 101 -11.92 2.32 -4.38
N ILE A 102 -10.76 2.83 -3.96
CA ILE A 102 -9.54 2.05 -3.85
C ILE A 102 -8.99 2.10 -2.42
N ASN A 103 -8.74 0.94 -1.84
CA ASN A 103 -8.11 0.79 -0.55
C ASN A 103 -6.62 0.54 -0.73
N VAL A 104 -5.79 1.21 0.06
CA VAL A 104 -4.33 1.10 0.00
C VAL A 104 -3.77 0.94 1.40
N ASN A 105 -2.99 -0.12 1.60
CA ASN A 105 -2.29 -0.36 2.85
C ASN A 105 -1.13 0.62 3.03
N ILE A 106 -1.07 1.26 4.20
CA ILE A 106 -0.04 2.20 4.59
C ILE A 106 0.72 1.62 5.80
N SER A 107 2.02 1.47 5.64
CA SER A 107 2.90 1.04 6.72
C SER A 107 3.11 2.15 7.75
N TYR A 108 3.24 1.75 9.01
CA TYR A 108 3.67 2.64 10.09
C TYR A 108 4.96 3.43 9.75
N ILE A 109 5.93 2.78 9.13
CA ILE A 109 7.19 3.42 8.73
C ILE A 109 6.96 4.55 7.73
N GLN A 110 6.03 4.37 6.78
CA GLN A 110 5.65 5.44 5.85
C GLN A 110 5.04 6.63 6.58
N MET A 111 4.20 6.38 7.59
CA MET A 111 3.57 7.44 8.36
C MET A 111 4.57 8.28 9.14
N VAL A 112 5.58 7.66 9.77
CA VAL A 112 6.52 8.38 10.66
C VAL A 112 7.75 8.91 9.95
N LYS A 113 8.18 8.27 8.85
CA LYS A 113 9.43 8.60 8.15
C LYS A 113 9.24 9.26 6.78
N SER A 114 7.99 9.46 6.35
CA SER A 114 7.68 10.19 5.11
C SER A 114 6.50 11.15 5.28
N ASP A 115 6.29 12.02 4.31
CA ASP A 115 5.07 12.85 4.24
C ASP A 115 4.00 12.11 3.43
N ILE A 116 3.46 11.03 4.01
CA ILE A 116 2.42 10.21 3.36
C ILE A 116 1.20 11.05 2.95
N TRP A 117 0.89 12.09 3.72
CA TRP A 117 -0.18 13.02 3.42
C TRP A 117 0.03 13.71 2.06
N LYS A 118 1.24 14.24 1.85
CA LYS A 118 1.62 14.88 0.60
C LYS A 118 1.63 13.89 -0.55
N ASP A 119 2.12 12.68 -0.32
CA ASP A 119 2.15 11.61 -1.32
C ASP A 119 0.73 11.26 -1.80
N ILE A 120 -0.23 11.08 -0.87
CA ILE A 120 -1.62 10.80 -1.18
C ILE A 120 -2.27 11.96 -1.96
N LEU A 121 -2.17 13.19 -1.46
CA LEU A 121 -2.78 14.34 -2.11
C LEU A 121 -2.22 14.58 -3.52
N SER A 122 -0.91 14.39 -3.70
CA SER A 122 -0.26 14.54 -5.00
C SER A 122 -0.76 13.50 -6.01
N SER A 123 -0.89 12.23 -5.56
CA SER A 123 -1.39 11.14 -6.40
C SER A 123 -2.84 11.35 -6.82
N ILE A 124 -3.72 11.74 -5.91
CA ILE A 124 -5.12 12.04 -6.21
C ILE A 124 -5.24 13.21 -7.19
N LYS A 125 -4.47 14.28 -6.94
CA LYS A 125 -4.48 15.47 -7.80
C LYS A 125 -3.99 15.18 -9.21
N GLN A 126 -3.03 14.28 -9.38
CA GLN A 126 -2.49 13.90 -10.68
C GLN A 126 -3.56 13.37 -11.63
N TYR A 127 -4.59 12.71 -11.10
CA TYR A 127 -5.68 12.09 -11.87
C TYR A 127 -7.02 12.82 -11.71
N ASP A 128 -7.01 14.00 -11.08
CA ASP A 128 -8.22 14.79 -10.78
C ASP A 128 -9.32 13.96 -10.11
N LEU A 129 -8.93 13.14 -9.16
CA LEU A 129 -9.84 12.25 -8.44
C LEU A 129 -10.39 12.92 -7.17
N PRO A 130 -11.67 12.65 -6.82
CA PRO A 130 -12.21 13.11 -5.57
C PRO A 130 -11.58 12.35 -4.39
N PRO A 131 -11.22 13.01 -3.28
CA PRO A 131 -10.54 12.40 -2.14
C PRO A 131 -11.24 11.17 -1.56
N GLU A 132 -12.56 11.16 -1.56
CA GLU A 132 -13.38 10.05 -1.04
C GLU A 132 -13.23 8.73 -1.82
N CYS A 133 -12.56 8.74 -2.97
CA CYS A 133 -12.29 7.52 -3.72
C CYS A 133 -11.15 6.68 -3.13
N LEU A 134 -10.34 7.26 -2.24
CA LEU A 134 -9.21 6.57 -1.62
C LEU A 134 -9.46 6.31 -0.13
N CYS A 135 -9.23 5.08 0.28
CA CYS A 135 -9.19 4.66 1.67
C CYS A 135 -7.77 4.21 2.04
N ALA A 136 -7.17 4.87 3.02
CA ALA A 136 -5.90 4.44 3.59
C ALA A 136 -6.15 3.46 4.74
N GLU A 137 -5.58 2.27 4.65
CA GLU A 137 -5.66 1.23 5.67
C GLU A 137 -4.33 1.13 6.40
N LEU A 138 -4.37 1.26 7.72
CA LEU A 138 -3.20 1.12 8.58
C LEU A 138 -3.26 -0.20 9.32
N THR A 139 -2.23 -1.02 9.20
CA THR A 139 -2.09 -2.26 9.96
C THR A 139 -1.73 -1.98 11.42
N GLU A 140 -2.27 -2.77 12.36
CA GLU A 140 -2.10 -2.59 13.82
C GLU A 140 -0.64 -2.76 14.29
N SER A 141 0.19 -3.44 13.53
CA SER A 141 1.60 -3.69 13.85
C SER A 141 2.40 -2.36 13.92
N GLY A 142 2.54 -1.80 15.10
CA GLY A 142 3.26 -0.54 15.38
C GLY A 142 2.44 0.51 16.14
N TYR A 143 1.24 0.16 16.59
CA TYR A 143 0.24 1.10 17.12
C TYR A 143 0.49 1.62 18.53
N THR A 144 1.29 0.94 19.35
CA THR A 144 1.40 1.17 20.79
C THR A 144 1.94 2.55 21.21
N ASP A 145 2.69 3.25 20.35
CA ASP A 145 3.36 4.51 20.73
C ASP A 145 2.87 5.78 19.97
N MET A 146 1.79 5.70 19.19
CA MET A 146 1.45 6.70 18.17
C MET A 146 0.27 7.62 18.46
N THR A 147 -0.30 7.58 19.62
CA THR A 147 -1.58 8.22 19.91
C THR A 147 -1.72 9.69 19.44
N PRO A 148 -0.78 10.62 19.69
CA PRO A 148 -0.98 12.01 19.28
C PRO A 148 -0.79 12.27 17.78
N TYR A 149 0.16 11.59 17.13
CA TYR A 149 0.43 11.76 15.69
C TYR A 149 -0.70 11.15 14.86
N PHE A 150 -1.16 9.98 15.25
CA PHE A 150 -2.29 9.29 14.62
C PHE A 150 -3.57 10.14 14.63
N TYR A 151 -3.94 10.71 15.79
CA TYR A 151 -5.11 11.59 15.87
C TYR A 151 -4.98 12.83 14.97
N LYS A 152 -3.78 13.41 14.90
CA LYS A 152 -3.52 14.56 14.03
C LYS A 152 -3.64 14.20 12.55
N LEU A 153 -3.14 13.02 12.16
CA LEU A 153 -3.23 12.54 10.78
C LEU A 153 -4.67 12.20 10.42
N ARG A 154 -5.37 11.44 11.28
CA ARG A 154 -6.78 11.12 11.12
C ARG A 154 -7.64 12.36 10.89
N LYS A 155 -7.43 13.41 11.72
CA LYS A 155 -8.15 14.68 11.55
C LYS A 155 -7.91 15.31 10.18
N LYS A 156 -6.67 15.30 9.68
CA LYS A 156 -6.35 15.78 8.34
C LYS A 156 -7.07 14.98 7.23
N PHE A 157 -7.19 13.67 7.39
CA PHE A 157 -7.92 12.81 6.46
C PHE A 157 -9.41 13.15 6.46
N GLU A 158 -10.02 13.27 7.64
CA GLU A 158 -11.43 13.64 7.81
C GLU A 158 -11.73 15.02 7.20
N GLU A 159 -10.88 16.03 7.43
CA GLU A 159 -11.03 17.39 6.87
C GLU A 159 -11.03 17.43 5.32
N LYS A 160 -10.49 16.40 4.69
CA LYS A 160 -10.43 16.28 3.22
C LYS A 160 -11.33 15.19 2.65
N ASN A 161 -12.22 14.62 3.46
CA ASN A 161 -13.07 13.48 3.08
C ASN A 161 -12.30 12.24 2.59
N LEU A 162 -11.05 12.08 3.00
CA LEU A 162 -10.28 10.87 2.80
C LEU A 162 -10.67 9.85 3.87
N GLN A 163 -10.88 8.60 3.48
CA GLN A 163 -11.14 7.53 4.42
C GLN A 163 -9.83 7.02 5.02
N PHE A 164 -9.85 6.78 6.33
CA PHE A 164 -8.73 6.21 7.08
C PHE A 164 -9.26 5.13 8.01
N VAL A 165 -8.79 3.92 7.83
CA VAL A 165 -9.27 2.73 8.54
C VAL A 165 -8.09 2.04 9.21
N LEU A 166 -8.34 1.49 10.39
CA LEU A 166 -7.42 0.56 11.04
C LEU A 166 -7.80 -0.84 10.60
N ASP A 167 -6.85 -1.53 10.00
CA ASP A 167 -6.99 -2.91 9.61
C ASP A 167 -6.46 -3.84 10.70
N ASP A 168 -6.98 -5.08 10.76
CA ASP A 168 -6.59 -6.12 11.74
C ASP A 168 -6.78 -5.72 13.22
N PHE A 169 -7.68 -4.78 13.53
CA PHE A 169 -7.95 -4.37 14.90
C PHE A 169 -8.40 -5.54 15.78
N GLY A 170 -7.65 -5.81 16.85
CA GLY A 170 -7.97 -6.86 17.83
C GLY A 170 -7.37 -8.23 17.51
N THR A 171 -6.43 -8.36 16.58
CA THR A 171 -5.72 -9.62 16.27
C THR A 171 -4.38 -9.75 16.99
N GLY A 172 -3.98 -8.74 17.77
CA GLY A 172 -2.72 -8.68 18.54
C GLY A 172 -2.88 -9.10 20.00
#